data_aaf9424629f0cb580144714656d5bfb6
#
_entry.id   aaf9424629f0cb580144714656d5bfb6
#
_cell.length_a   1.000
_cell.length_b   1.000
_cell.length_c   1.000
_cell.angle_alpha   90.00
_cell.angle_beta   90.00
_cell.angle_gamma   90.00
#
_symmetry.space_group_name_H-M   'P 1'
#
loop_
_entity.id
_entity.type
_entity.pdbx_description
1 polymer ?
#
loop_
_entity_poly.entity_id
_entity_poly.type
_entity_poly.pdbx_seq_one_letter_code
_entity_poly.pdbx_strand_id
1 'polypeptide(L)'
;MNFFRQELQVACSRSVLAESGGSIIGYVVFWLLPGAIDIHNIAVHLEYRRRGIARMLLDHVVAEARRHCAIKVLLEVRMSNVPAQKLYETTGFVTTGIRKGYYSDNGEDALAMTLDVP
;
A
#
# COMPACT_ATOMS: atom_id res chain seq x y z
N MET A 1 8.71 15.39 12.71
CA MET A 1 8.49 14.08 13.35
C MET A 1 7.25 13.43 12.83
N ASN A 2 7.37 12.21 12.35
CA ASN A 2 6.26 11.44 11.82
C ASN A 2 5.91 10.32 12.78
N PHE A 3 4.63 10.10 13.01
CA PHE A 3 4.16 8.94 13.74
C PHE A 3 2.91 8.39 13.06
N PHE A 4 2.59 7.15 13.37
CA PHE A 4 1.54 6.42 12.68
C PHE A 4 0.41 6.09 13.62
N ARG A 5 -0.81 6.13 13.07
CA ARG A 5 -2.02 5.78 13.78
C ARG A 5 -2.82 4.84 12.89
N GLN A 6 -3.31 3.75 13.48
CA GLN A 6 -4.14 2.79 12.77
C GLN A 6 -5.57 2.93 13.23
N GLU A 7 -6.50 2.95 12.29
CA GLU A 7 -7.92 3.06 12.57
C GLU A 7 -8.66 1.85 12.01
N LEU A 8 -9.57 1.30 12.81
CA LEU A 8 -10.44 0.20 12.41
C LEU A 8 -11.71 0.79 11.82
N GLN A 9 -11.99 0.50 10.55
CA GLN A 9 -13.17 1.01 9.85
C GLN A 9 -14.28 -0.02 9.75
N VAL A 10 -13.95 -1.23 9.30
CA VAL A 10 -14.84 -2.41 9.30
C VAL A 10 -14.02 -3.60 9.75
N ALA A 11 -14.66 -4.76 9.93
CA ALA A 11 -14.04 -5.92 10.53
C ALA A 11 -12.68 -6.31 9.92
N CYS A 12 -12.52 -6.19 8.59
CA CYS A 12 -11.28 -6.57 7.90
C CYS A 12 -10.51 -5.38 7.33
N SER A 13 -11.05 -4.17 7.36
CA SER A 13 -10.41 -2.99 6.79
C SER A 13 -9.60 -2.24 7.84
N ARG A 14 -8.44 -1.75 7.45
CA ARG A 14 -7.55 -0.95 8.31
C ARG A 14 -7.06 0.27 7.55
N SER A 15 -6.89 1.37 8.30
CA SER A 15 -6.27 2.57 7.77
C SER A 15 -5.12 2.96 8.69
N VAL A 16 -3.97 3.25 8.11
CA VAL A 16 -2.81 3.76 8.85
C VAL A 16 -2.50 5.15 8.32
N LEU A 17 -2.41 6.10 9.24
CA LEU A 17 -2.18 7.50 8.92
C LEU A 17 -0.77 7.89 9.35
N ALA A 18 -0.08 8.62 8.49
CA ALA A 18 1.19 9.26 8.82
C ALA A 18 0.90 10.72 9.11
N GLU A 19 1.33 11.21 10.27
CA GLU A 19 1.06 12.57 10.72
C GLU A 19 2.35 13.31 10.99
N SER A 20 2.35 14.61 10.73
CA SER A 20 3.46 15.50 11.04
C SER A 20 2.89 16.86 11.41
N GLY A 21 3.28 17.40 12.57
CA GLY A 21 2.84 18.71 13.03
C GLY A 21 1.32 18.85 13.13
N GLY A 22 0.60 17.76 13.48
CA GLY A 22 -0.86 17.77 13.61
C GLY A 22 -1.60 17.60 12.30
N SER A 23 -0.90 17.45 11.17
CA SER A 23 -1.49 17.26 9.85
C SER A 23 -1.26 15.84 9.35
N ILE A 24 -2.24 15.29 8.62
CA ILE A 24 -2.09 14.00 7.95
C ILE A 24 -1.29 14.24 6.68
N ILE A 25 -0.14 13.57 6.56
CA ILE A 25 0.77 13.73 5.41
C ILE A 25 0.77 12.52 4.49
N GLY A 26 0.16 11.42 4.90
CA GLY A 26 0.04 10.22 4.07
C GLY A 26 -0.83 9.19 4.75
N TYR A 27 -1.23 8.18 3.98
CA TYR A 27 -2.06 7.10 4.51
C TYR A 27 -1.94 5.86 3.65
N VAL A 28 -2.31 4.73 4.25
CA VAL A 28 -2.53 3.48 3.51
C VAL A 28 -3.82 2.83 4.04
N VAL A 29 -4.64 2.34 3.11
CA VAL A 29 -5.85 1.57 3.41
C VAL A 29 -5.63 0.16 2.89
N PHE A 30 -5.86 -0.82 3.75
CA PHE A 30 -5.67 -2.22 3.37
C PHE A 30 -6.70 -3.11 4.05
N TRP A 31 -6.92 -4.28 3.47
CA TRP A 31 -7.83 -5.26 4.01
C TRP A 31 -7.06 -6.48 4.50
N LEU A 32 -7.44 -6.96 5.69
CA LEU A 32 -6.93 -8.21 6.24
C LEU A 32 -7.78 -9.35 5.71
N LEU A 33 -7.16 -10.22 4.92
CA LEU A 33 -7.80 -11.39 4.33
C LEU A 33 -7.18 -12.65 4.92
N PRO A 34 -7.83 -13.81 4.84
CA PRO A 34 -7.21 -15.05 5.26
C PRO A 34 -5.90 -15.29 4.49
N GLY A 35 -4.78 -15.27 5.21
CA GLY A 35 -3.46 -15.51 4.63
C GLY A 35 -2.86 -14.39 3.80
N ALA A 36 -3.52 -13.22 3.69
CA ALA A 36 -3.03 -12.14 2.84
C ALA A 36 -3.47 -10.78 3.35
N ILE A 37 -2.76 -9.74 2.93
CA ILE A 37 -3.20 -8.36 3.04
C ILE A 37 -3.36 -7.82 1.63
N ASP A 38 -4.47 -7.10 1.38
CA ASP A 38 -4.74 -6.46 0.10
C ASP A 38 -4.70 -4.94 0.29
N ILE A 39 -3.69 -4.27 -0.27
CA ILE A 39 -3.57 -2.82 -0.20
C ILE A 39 -4.52 -2.21 -1.23
N HIS A 40 -5.47 -1.41 -0.75
CA HIS A 40 -6.46 -0.76 -1.60
C HIS A 40 -6.04 0.63 -2.05
N ASN A 41 -5.34 1.37 -1.19
CA ASN A 41 -4.91 2.72 -1.52
C ASN A 41 -3.74 3.13 -0.63
N ILE A 42 -2.79 3.84 -1.21
CA ILE A 42 -1.68 4.44 -0.50
C ILE A 42 -1.39 5.80 -1.14
N ALA A 43 -1.23 6.82 -0.33
CA ALA A 43 -0.98 8.16 -0.82
C ALA A 43 -0.11 8.94 0.17
N VAL A 44 0.70 9.85 -0.36
CA VAL A 44 1.53 10.76 0.42
C VAL A 44 1.31 12.16 -0.12
N HIS A 45 1.13 13.12 0.78
CA HIS A 45 0.96 14.53 0.44
C HIS A 45 2.14 14.99 -0.42
N LEU A 46 1.83 15.76 -1.46
CA LEU A 46 2.81 16.17 -2.47
C LEU A 46 4.08 16.78 -1.85
N GLU A 47 3.92 17.63 -0.83
CA GLU A 47 5.04 18.31 -0.18
C GLU A 47 5.93 17.37 0.64
N TYR A 48 5.45 16.16 0.92
CA TYR A 48 6.16 15.17 1.73
C TYR A 48 6.67 13.98 0.92
N ARG A 49 6.54 14.03 -0.40
CA ARG A 49 7.05 12.97 -1.27
C ARG A 49 8.57 12.96 -1.25
N ARG A 50 9.16 11.79 -1.58
CA ARG A 50 10.61 11.56 -1.60
C ARG A 50 11.28 11.68 -0.22
N ARG A 51 10.51 11.55 0.85
CA ARG A 51 11.02 11.57 2.23
C ARG A 51 10.88 10.21 2.90
N GLY A 52 10.59 9.15 2.14
CA GLY A 52 10.46 7.81 2.67
C GLY A 52 9.15 7.53 3.38
N ILE A 53 8.16 8.40 3.28
CA ILE A 53 6.87 8.21 3.98
C ILE A 53 6.12 6.99 3.43
N ALA A 54 6.04 6.85 2.10
CA ALA A 54 5.38 5.70 1.48
C ALA A 54 6.07 4.40 1.87
N ARG A 55 7.42 4.40 1.92
CA ARG A 55 8.19 3.24 2.36
C ARG A 55 7.86 2.87 3.80
N MET A 56 7.75 3.85 4.68
CA MET A 56 7.40 3.63 6.09
C MET A 56 5.99 3.06 6.22
N LEU A 57 5.04 3.56 5.42
CA LEU A 57 3.68 3.02 5.39
C LEU A 57 3.67 1.56 4.93
N LEU A 58 4.42 1.24 3.88
CA LEU A 58 4.55 -0.14 3.40
C LEU A 58 5.20 -1.05 4.44
N ASP A 59 6.23 -0.58 5.12
CA ASP A 59 6.88 -1.35 6.18
C ASP A 59 5.90 -1.65 7.31
N HIS A 60 5.02 -0.70 7.62
CA HIS A 60 3.97 -0.92 8.63
C HIS A 60 3.00 -2.01 8.19
N VAL A 61 2.59 -2.01 6.92
CA VAL A 61 1.70 -3.03 6.37
C VAL A 61 2.35 -4.41 6.44
N VAL A 62 3.64 -4.51 6.11
CA VAL A 62 4.38 -5.77 6.19
C VAL A 62 4.45 -6.27 7.64
N ALA A 63 4.66 -5.37 8.60
CA ALA A 63 4.64 -5.74 10.01
C ALA A 63 3.27 -6.26 10.43
N GLU A 64 2.18 -5.64 9.95
CA GLU A 64 0.82 -6.13 10.19
C GLU A 64 0.59 -7.50 9.57
N ALA A 65 1.12 -7.74 8.38
CA ALA A 65 1.04 -9.03 7.73
C ALA A 65 1.67 -10.12 8.62
N ARG A 66 2.85 -9.86 9.16
CA ARG A 66 3.51 -10.80 10.06
C ARG A 66 2.69 -11.06 11.33
N ARG A 67 2.13 -10.01 11.91
CA ARG A 67 1.32 -10.14 13.13
C ARG A 67 0.08 -11.00 12.92
N HIS A 68 -0.51 -10.94 11.74
CA HIS A 68 -1.71 -11.70 11.40
C HIS A 68 -1.41 -12.99 10.65
N CYS A 69 -0.16 -13.41 10.62
CA CYS A 69 0.28 -14.64 9.95
C CYS A 69 -0.08 -14.67 8.47
N ALA A 70 -0.17 -13.49 7.83
CA ALA A 70 -0.35 -13.40 6.39
C ALA A 70 0.97 -13.72 5.70
N ILE A 71 0.89 -14.46 4.61
CA ILE A 71 2.08 -14.90 3.87
C ILE A 71 2.40 -14.00 2.69
N LYS A 72 1.50 -13.10 2.33
CA LYS A 72 1.72 -12.19 1.20
C LYS A 72 0.93 -10.90 1.33
N VAL A 73 1.42 -9.88 0.65
CA VAL A 73 0.77 -8.58 0.50
C VAL A 73 0.52 -8.36 -0.99
N LEU A 74 -0.69 -7.96 -1.34
CA LEU A 74 -1.13 -7.78 -2.72
C LEU A 74 -1.49 -6.31 -2.97
N LEU A 75 -1.27 -5.84 -4.19
CA LEU A 75 -1.76 -4.53 -4.62
C LEU A 75 -1.93 -4.50 -6.14
N GLU A 76 -2.70 -3.52 -6.62
CA GLU A 76 -2.74 -3.14 -8.02
C GLU A 76 -2.22 -1.73 -8.17
N VAL A 77 -1.50 -1.46 -9.26
CA VAL A 77 -0.98 -0.14 -9.58
C VAL A 77 -1.21 0.15 -11.06
N ARG A 78 -1.54 1.42 -11.38
CA ARG A 78 -1.74 1.81 -12.77
C ARG A 78 -0.50 1.53 -13.60
N MET A 79 -0.71 1.02 -14.80
CA MET A 79 0.37 0.76 -15.75
C MET A 79 1.23 2.01 -15.99
N SER A 80 0.60 3.19 -15.98
CA SER A 80 1.29 4.47 -16.21
C SER A 80 2.05 4.99 -14.99
N ASN A 81 1.78 4.46 -13.80
CA ASN A 81 2.39 4.97 -12.57
C ASN A 81 3.75 4.32 -12.32
N VAL A 82 4.72 4.68 -13.14
CA VAL A 82 6.07 4.12 -13.06
C VAL A 82 6.78 4.41 -11.73
N PRO A 83 6.69 5.63 -11.16
CA PRO A 83 7.32 5.88 -9.86
C PRO A 83 6.79 4.98 -8.75
N ALA A 84 5.49 4.71 -8.70
CA ALA A 84 4.92 3.80 -7.71
C ALA A 84 5.40 2.37 -7.92
N GLN A 85 5.43 1.92 -9.17
CA GLN A 85 5.94 0.58 -9.50
C GLN A 85 7.37 0.40 -8.99
N LYS A 86 8.22 1.41 -9.21
CA LYS A 86 9.62 1.36 -8.74
C LYS A 86 9.69 1.31 -7.22
N LEU A 87 8.87 2.09 -6.53
CA LEU A 87 8.81 2.06 -5.07
C LEU A 87 8.46 0.65 -4.59
N TYR A 88 7.43 0.05 -5.16
CA TYR A 88 7.01 -1.29 -4.76
C TYR A 88 8.09 -2.32 -5.06
N GLU A 89 8.73 -2.24 -6.22
CA GLU A 89 9.83 -3.13 -6.57
C GLU A 89 10.98 -3.04 -5.57
N THR A 90 11.35 -1.83 -5.14
CA THR A 90 12.43 -1.65 -4.17
C THR A 90 12.07 -2.18 -2.79
N THR A 91 10.79 -2.32 -2.48
CA THR A 91 10.34 -2.92 -1.22
C THR A 91 10.17 -4.43 -1.31
N GLY A 92 10.37 -5.01 -2.49
CA GLY A 92 10.34 -6.45 -2.68
C GLY A 92 9.13 -6.98 -3.42
N PHE A 93 8.21 -6.12 -3.85
CA PHE A 93 7.07 -6.56 -4.66
C PHE A 93 7.54 -6.97 -6.05
N VAL A 94 6.90 -8.00 -6.59
CA VAL A 94 7.10 -8.45 -7.97
C VAL A 94 5.77 -8.44 -8.71
N THR A 95 5.83 -8.18 -10.01
CA THR A 95 4.63 -8.22 -10.85
C THR A 95 4.19 -9.67 -11.03
N THR A 96 2.93 -9.95 -10.72
CA THR A 96 2.36 -11.29 -10.84
C THR A 96 1.25 -11.39 -11.87
N GLY A 97 0.81 -10.27 -12.45
CA GLY A 97 -0.21 -10.29 -13.48
C GLY A 97 -0.56 -8.91 -13.99
N ILE A 98 -1.42 -8.89 -14.99
CA ILE A 98 -1.99 -7.66 -15.56
C ILE A 98 -3.51 -7.79 -15.50
N ARG A 99 -4.18 -6.76 -14.98
CA ARG A 99 -5.64 -6.69 -14.99
C ARG A 99 -6.07 -5.72 -16.08
N LYS A 100 -6.61 -6.25 -17.16
CA LYS A 100 -7.03 -5.45 -18.30
C LYS A 100 -8.23 -4.57 -17.94
N GLY A 101 -8.16 -3.27 -18.32
CA GLY A 101 -9.24 -2.33 -18.14
C GLY A 101 -9.68 -2.12 -16.69
N TYR A 102 -8.78 -2.34 -15.74
CA TYR A 102 -9.11 -2.37 -14.31
C TYR A 102 -9.66 -1.03 -13.80
N TYR A 103 -9.12 0.09 -14.28
CA TYR A 103 -9.53 1.43 -13.84
C TYR A 103 -10.65 1.95 -14.74
N SER A 104 -11.85 2.11 -14.16
CA SER A 104 -13.04 2.47 -14.92
C SER A 104 -13.04 3.92 -15.41
N ASP A 105 -12.23 4.79 -14.82
CA ASP A 105 -12.18 6.20 -15.20
C ASP A 105 -11.62 6.41 -16.62
N ASN A 106 -10.65 5.62 -17.03
CA ASN A 106 -10.04 5.76 -18.36
C ASN A 106 -9.74 4.42 -19.04
N GLY A 107 -10.15 3.30 -18.44
CA GLY A 107 -9.91 1.97 -18.99
C GLY A 107 -8.47 1.49 -18.91
N GLU A 108 -7.64 2.16 -18.12
CA GLU A 108 -6.24 1.79 -17.99
C GLU A 108 -6.06 0.44 -17.33
N ASP A 109 -5.06 -0.33 -17.78
CA ASP A 109 -4.70 -1.60 -17.17
C ASP A 109 -4.00 -1.38 -15.84
N ALA A 110 -4.05 -2.39 -14.97
CA ALA A 110 -3.29 -2.41 -13.73
C ALA A 110 -2.25 -3.51 -13.77
N LEU A 111 -1.10 -3.25 -13.15
CA LEU A 111 -0.18 -4.32 -12.75
C LEU A 111 -0.62 -4.84 -11.40
N ALA A 112 -0.78 -6.16 -11.29
CA ALA A 112 -0.95 -6.81 -10.01
C ALA A 112 0.44 -7.16 -9.48
N MET A 113 0.73 -6.73 -8.26
CA MET A 113 2.04 -6.95 -7.65
C MET A 113 1.87 -7.65 -6.30
N THR A 114 2.82 -8.50 -5.97
CA THR A 114 2.78 -9.32 -4.76
C THR A 114 4.12 -9.27 -4.03
N LEU A 115 4.05 -9.16 -2.72
CA LEU A 115 5.20 -9.29 -1.82
C LEU A 115 4.99 -10.53 -0.96
N ASP A 116 5.95 -11.45 -1.00
CA ASP A 116 5.94 -12.59 -0.09
C ASP A 116 6.46 -12.16 1.28
N VAL A 117 5.75 -12.56 2.33
CA VAL A 117 6.11 -12.24 3.70
C VAL A 117 6.66 -13.51 4.33
N PRO A 118 7.96 -13.52 4.70
CA PRO A 118 8.58 -14.70 5.31
C PRO A 118 8.11 -14.95 6.75
#